data_9e130c41820b06e7aa4d1ad671682ba0
#
_entry.id   9e130c41820b06e7aa4d1ad671682ba0
#
_cell.length_a   1.000
_cell.length_b   1.000
_cell.length_c   1.000
_cell.angle_alpha   90.00
_cell.angle_beta   90.00
_cell.angle_gamma   90.00
#
_symmetry.space_group_name_H-M   'P 1'
#
loop_
_entity.id
_entity.type
_entity.pdbx_description
1 polymer ?
#
loop_
_entity_poly.entity_id
_entity_poly.type
_entity_poly.pdbx_seq_one_letter_code
_entity_poly.pdbx_strand_id
1 'polypeptide(L)'
;MIPVELSTPIQAHGEEVAVLELQDPTFEQIQKFGTPVSLDGNGNFTINTQTAFKYIPELAGVPPSSLKTLGAFDLNNLCWAVWRFFMTKPESQTNS
;
A
#
# COMPACT_ATOMS: atom_id res chain seq x y z
N MET A 1 1.40 -8.76 -5.83
CA MET A 1 0.07 -8.34 -5.35
C MET A 1 -0.13 -8.78 -3.92
N ILE A 2 -0.62 -7.89 -3.09
CA ILE A 2 -0.87 -8.20 -1.67
C ILE A 2 -2.34 -7.97 -1.37
N PRO A 3 -3.09 -9.01 -0.99
CA PRO A 3 -4.48 -8.84 -0.56
C PRO A 3 -4.53 -8.37 0.88
N VAL A 4 -5.40 -7.42 1.17
CA VAL A 4 -5.61 -6.91 2.53
C VAL A 4 -7.08 -7.04 2.87
N GLU A 5 -7.40 -7.86 3.86
CA GLU A 5 -8.78 -8.01 4.32
C GLU A 5 -9.15 -6.81 5.19
N LEU A 6 -10.30 -6.23 4.90
CA LEU A 6 -10.80 -5.10 5.66
C LEU A 6 -11.70 -5.57 6.78
N SER A 7 -11.58 -4.94 7.95
CA SER A 7 -12.47 -5.24 9.06
C SER A 7 -13.87 -4.69 8.81
N THR A 8 -13.96 -3.63 8.00
CA THR A 8 -15.22 -3.03 7.61
C THR A 8 -15.20 -2.83 6.09
N PRO A 9 -16.20 -3.37 5.36
CA PRO A 9 -16.23 -3.20 3.91
C PRO A 9 -16.38 -1.74 3.51
N ILE A 10 -15.90 -1.44 2.30
CA ILE A 10 -16.04 -0.10 1.71
C ILE A 10 -16.87 -0.20 0.45
N GLN A 11 -17.34 0.95 -0.02
CA GLN A 11 -18.04 1.05 -1.29
C GLN A 11 -17.08 1.58 -2.35
N ALA A 12 -16.90 0.83 -3.41
CA ALA A 12 -16.04 1.23 -4.52
C ALA A 12 -16.67 0.75 -5.82
N HIS A 13 -16.75 1.65 -6.78
CA HIS A 13 -17.30 1.32 -8.12
C HIS A 13 -18.71 0.72 -8.04
N GLY A 14 -19.52 1.20 -7.09
CA GLY A 14 -20.88 0.75 -6.94
C GLY A 14 -21.03 -0.60 -6.25
N GLU A 15 -19.96 -1.14 -5.70
CA GLU A 15 -19.96 -2.45 -5.06
C GLU A 15 -19.37 -2.39 -3.66
N GLU A 16 -19.80 -3.34 -2.83
CA GLU A 16 -19.21 -3.51 -1.50
C GLU A 16 -17.94 -4.34 -1.63
N VAL A 17 -16.83 -3.82 -1.10
CA VAL A 17 -15.54 -4.46 -1.21
C VAL A 17 -14.99 -4.74 0.18
N ALA A 18 -14.71 -6.00 0.47
CA ALA A 18 -14.18 -6.44 1.77
C ALA A 18 -12.70 -6.78 1.73
N VAL A 19 -12.13 -6.93 0.55
CA VAL A 19 -10.70 -7.21 0.38
C VAL A 19 -10.15 -6.27 -0.68
N LEU A 20 -9.06 -5.59 -0.35
CA LEU A 20 -8.36 -4.76 -1.32
C LEU A 20 -7.10 -5.49 -1.77
N GLU A 21 -6.97 -5.66 -3.07
CA GLU A 21 -5.79 -6.29 -3.66
C GLU A 21 -4.86 -5.20 -4.15
N LEU A 22 -3.76 -5.02 -3.43
CA LEU A 22 -2.79 -3.99 -3.81
C LEU A 22 -1.85 -4.55 -4.88
N GLN A 23 -1.80 -3.89 -6.02
CA GLN A 23 -0.90 -4.26 -7.11
C GLN A 23 0.50 -3.77 -6.80
N ASP A 24 1.50 -4.40 -7.42
CA ASP A 24 2.89 -3.98 -7.23
C ASP A 24 3.08 -2.55 -7.76
N PRO A 25 3.84 -1.72 -7.04
CA PRO A 25 4.12 -0.36 -7.53
C PRO A 25 4.88 -0.39 -8.84
N THR A 26 4.54 0.53 -9.72
CA THR A 26 5.23 0.68 -10.99
C THR A 26 6.35 1.70 -10.88
N PHE A 27 7.25 1.69 -11.88
CA PHE A 27 8.31 2.68 -11.93
C PHE A 27 7.76 4.10 -11.90
N GLU A 28 6.70 4.34 -12.67
CA GLU A 28 6.09 5.67 -12.75
C GLU A 28 5.52 6.10 -11.39
N GLN A 29 4.91 5.17 -10.68
CA GLN A 29 4.36 5.47 -9.36
C GLN A 29 5.46 5.78 -8.36
N ILE A 30 6.54 5.01 -8.39
CA ILE A 30 7.65 5.23 -7.48
C ILE A 30 8.33 6.56 -7.79
N GLN A 31 8.46 6.91 -9.07
CA GLN A 31 9.04 8.17 -9.47
C GLN A 31 8.17 9.35 -9.02
N LYS A 32 6.86 9.18 -9.11
CA LYS A 32 5.90 10.22 -8.77
C LYS A 32 5.76 10.44 -7.26
N PHE A 33 5.70 9.35 -6.48
CA PHE A 33 5.43 9.43 -5.05
C PHE A 33 6.67 9.31 -4.17
N GLY A 34 7.73 8.69 -4.69
CA GLY A 34 8.90 8.37 -3.89
C GLY A 34 8.72 7.07 -3.12
N THR A 35 9.69 6.74 -2.29
CA THR A 35 9.61 5.52 -1.50
C THR A 35 9.08 5.84 -0.09
N PRO A 36 8.21 4.98 0.48
CA PRO A 36 7.68 5.21 1.82
C PRO A 36 8.64 4.81 2.93
N VAL A 37 9.79 4.24 2.56
CA VAL A 37 10.80 3.78 3.53
C VAL A 37 12.12 4.38 3.14
N SER A 38 12.88 4.88 4.12
CA SER A 38 14.23 5.37 3.88
C SER A 38 15.15 4.91 4.99
N LEU A 39 16.45 4.90 4.70
CA LEU A 39 17.49 4.60 5.69
C LEU A 39 18.27 5.86 5.99
N ASP A 40 18.58 6.08 7.26
CA ASP A 40 19.46 7.17 7.63
C ASP A 40 20.91 6.70 7.60
N GLY A 41 21.84 7.60 7.94
CA GLY A 41 23.26 7.27 7.91
C GLY A 41 23.70 6.24 8.95
N ASN A 42 22.86 5.94 9.91
CA ASN A 42 23.12 4.97 10.96
C ASN A 42 22.46 3.63 10.72
N GLY A 43 21.79 3.46 9.56
CA GLY A 43 21.13 2.22 9.23
C GLY A 43 19.74 2.08 9.80
N ASN A 44 19.18 3.14 10.35
CA ASN A 44 17.81 3.10 10.89
C ASN A 44 16.80 3.36 9.81
N PHE A 45 15.69 2.62 9.86
CA PHE A 45 14.58 2.83 8.93
C PHE A 45 13.73 4.00 9.39
N THR A 46 13.33 4.83 8.43
CA THR A 46 12.31 5.84 8.64
C THR A 46 11.15 5.52 7.72
N ILE A 47 9.97 5.41 8.30
CA ILE A 47 8.76 5.06 7.55
C ILE A 47 7.95 6.33 7.33
N ASN A 48 7.63 6.60 6.07
CA ASN A 48 6.86 7.78 5.70
C ASN A 48 5.42 7.38 5.41
N THR A 49 4.56 7.59 6.39
CA THR A 49 3.15 7.21 6.30
C THR A 49 2.42 8.03 5.24
N GLN A 50 2.76 9.30 5.10
CA GLN A 50 2.13 10.16 4.09
C GLN A 50 2.36 9.63 2.68
N THR A 51 3.57 9.17 2.42
CA THR A 51 3.89 8.58 1.12
C THR A 51 3.12 7.28 0.92
N ALA A 52 3.04 6.44 1.96
CA ALA A 52 2.28 5.20 1.87
C ALA A 52 0.82 5.46 1.54
N PHE A 53 0.21 6.48 2.15
CA PHE A 53 -1.18 6.83 1.87
C PHE A 53 -1.42 7.23 0.43
N LYS A 54 -0.43 7.82 -0.22
CA LYS A 54 -0.57 8.19 -1.64
C LYS A 54 -0.64 6.97 -2.54
N TYR A 55 0.03 5.89 -2.15
CA TYR A 55 0.02 4.65 -2.93
C TYR A 55 -1.28 3.88 -2.80
N ILE A 56 -1.92 3.90 -1.64
CA ILE A 56 -3.04 2.99 -1.36
C ILE A 56 -4.14 3.05 -2.42
N PRO A 57 -4.71 4.23 -2.74
CA PRO A 57 -5.80 4.23 -3.73
C PRO A 57 -5.33 3.79 -5.11
N GLU A 58 -4.13 4.14 -5.51
CA GLU A 58 -3.63 3.75 -6.82
C GLU A 58 -3.34 2.27 -6.93
N LEU A 59 -2.72 1.69 -5.91
CA LEU A 59 -2.41 0.27 -5.93
C LEU A 59 -3.66 -0.59 -5.78
N ALA A 60 -4.64 -0.10 -5.02
CA ALA A 60 -5.90 -0.81 -4.83
C ALA A 60 -6.89 -0.58 -5.96
N GLY A 61 -6.67 0.44 -6.77
CA GLY A 61 -7.58 0.76 -7.87
C GLY A 61 -8.92 1.30 -7.42
N VAL A 62 -8.96 2.03 -6.30
CA VAL A 62 -10.19 2.62 -5.78
C VAL A 62 -10.02 4.12 -5.62
N PRO A 63 -11.12 4.89 -5.69
CA PRO A 63 -11.03 6.33 -5.46
C PRO A 63 -10.62 6.62 -4.02
N PRO A 64 -9.85 7.69 -3.78
CA PRO A 64 -9.50 8.06 -2.41
C PRO A 64 -10.70 8.24 -1.49
N SER A 65 -11.83 8.71 -2.03
CA SER A 65 -13.04 8.90 -1.24
C SER A 65 -13.59 7.61 -0.66
N SER A 66 -13.35 6.47 -1.33
CA SER A 66 -13.80 5.18 -0.82
C SER A 66 -13.07 4.76 0.44
N LEU A 67 -11.88 5.30 0.66
CA LEU A 67 -11.05 4.93 1.80
C LEU A 67 -11.34 5.77 3.04
N LYS A 68 -12.15 6.82 2.90
CA LYS A 68 -12.40 7.74 4.02
C LYS A 68 -13.20 7.13 5.17
N THR A 69 -13.90 6.05 4.90
CA THR A 69 -14.70 5.38 5.92
C THR A 69 -13.91 4.34 6.71
N LEU A 70 -12.66 4.06 6.31
CA LEU A 70 -11.84 3.09 7.00
C LEU A 70 -11.34 3.60 8.34
N GLY A 71 -11.29 2.69 9.32
CA GLY A 71 -10.74 3.02 10.62
C GLY A 71 -9.23 2.83 10.65
N ALA A 72 -8.66 3.14 11.81
CA ALA A 72 -7.20 3.10 11.99
C ALA A 72 -6.61 1.72 11.76
N PHE A 73 -7.32 0.67 12.17
CA PHE A 73 -6.83 -0.70 12.02
C PHE A 73 -6.60 -1.05 10.54
N ASP A 74 -7.61 -0.78 9.71
CA ASP A 74 -7.52 -1.10 8.29
C ASP A 74 -6.50 -0.21 7.58
N LEU A 75 -6.46 1.07 7.91
CA LEU A 75 -5.49 1.98 7.31
C LEU A 75 -4.06 1.57 7.66
N ASN A 76 -3.84 1.15 8.90
CA ASN A 76 -2.52 0.70 9.31
C ASN A 76 -2.09 -0.56 8.54
N ASN A 77 -3.02 -1.50 8.35
CA ASN A 77 -2.73 -2.71 7.59
C ASN A 77 -2.42 -2.40 6.13
N LEU A 78 -3.13 -1.44 5.55
CA LEU A 78 -2.87 -1.03 4.17
C LEU A 78 -1.49 -0.38 4.05
N CYS A 79 -1.11 0.45 5.02
CA CYS A 79 0.23 1.04 5.02
C CYS A 79 1.31 -0.03 5.13
N TRP A 80 1.12 -1.01 6.01
CA TRP A 80 2.07 -2.12 6.12
C TRP A 80 2.21 -2.87 4.82
N ALA A 81 1.10 -3.09 4.11
CA ALA A 81 1.15 -3.77 2.82
C ALA A 81 1.98 -2.98 1.81
N VAL A 82 1.83 -1.65 1.79
CA VAL A 82 2.64 -0.81 0.90
C VAL A 82 4.11 -0.93 1.25
N TRP A 83 4.46 -0.85 2.54
CA TRP A 83 5.84 -0.98 2.97
C TRP A 83 6.43 -2.33 2.57
N ARG A 84 5.65 -3.39 2.62
CA ARG A 84 6.14 -4.73 2.28
C ARG A 84 6.65 -4.81 0.85
N PHE A 85 6.03 -4.08 -0.09
CA PHE A 85 6.53 -4.06 -1.45
C PHE A 85 7.95 -3.54 -1.55
N PHE A 86 8.31 -2.62 -0.66
CA PHE A 86 9.64 -1.99 -0.70
C PHE A 86 10.65 -2.67 0.21
N MET A 87 10.20 -3.51 1.12
CA MET A 87 11.08 -4.14 2.10
C MET A 87 11.28 -5.63 1.86
N THR A 88 10.53 -6.22 0.94
CA THR A 88 10.57 -7.65 0.68
C THR A 88 10.98 -7.88 -0.76
N LYS A 89 11.96 -8.76 -0.95
CA LYS A 89 12.40 -9.13 -2.28
C LYS A 89 11.31 -9.96 -2.96
N PRO A 90 11.01 -9.70 -4.24
CA PRO A 90 9.98 -10.48 -4.93
C PRO A 90 10.39 -11.95 -5.02
N GLU A 91 9.45 -12.85 -4.78
CA GLU A 91 9.71 -14.27 -4.84
C GLU A 91 10.09 -14.74 -6.23
N SER A 92 9.52 -14.12 -7.24
CA SER A 92 9.77 -14.51 -8.62
C SER A 92 11.24 -14.41 -9.02
N GLN A 93 12.04 -13.69 -8.26
CA GLN A 93 13.45 -13.52 -8.56
C GLN A 93 14.32 -14.59 -7.93
N THR A 94 13.76 -15.43 -7.09
CA THR A 94 14.55 -16.46 -6.41
C THR A 94 14.88 -17.64 -7.30
N ASN A 95 14.24 -17.74 -8.44
CA ASN A 95 14.40 -18.89 -9.33
C ASN A 95 15.43 -18.68 -10.44
N SER A 96 16.08 -17.59 -10.45
CA SER A 96 17.05 -17.32 -11.49
C SER A 96 18.41 -17.93 -11.19
#